data_ef1206d04f8156015889077ef1293db1
#
_entry.id   ef1206d04f8156015889077ef1293db1
#
_cell.length_a   1.000
_cell.length_b   1.000
_cell.length_c   1.000
_cell.angle_alpha   90.00
_cell.angle_beta   90.00
_cell.angle_gamma   90.00
#
_symmetry.space_group_name_H-M   'P 1'
#
loop_
_entity.id
_entity.type
_entity.pdbx_description
1 polymer ?
#
loop_
_entity_poly.entity_id
_entity_poly.type
_entity_poly.pdbx_seq_one_letter_code
_entity_poly.pdbx_strand_id
1 'polypeptide(L)'
;ISVRENFMEQQSSNQNYENAAKTRDLIRHLESARESQILMTSDKHSVDVIAINIGKFDVIASCAIIRNGRVVGEKKIKIEPLEPSDIESYISELILSIVSNEDSAELILLNHEVQNKKEIEKIISKKTQKKTVIEFPKKGWKGEILNTLIIDSEEMRRVSNLKRRTDLEFRTLSLEQLMNYLSLPNIPYRIEGYDISNMGESNRVGSMVVMEDGLIRTALNRIFHIKTFSGQDDFKSIEEVLFRRLKRL
;
A
#
# COMPACT_ATOMS: atom_id res chain seq x y z
N ILE A 1 -11.78 25.24 11.43
CA ILE A 1 -11.85 24.22 10.39
C ILE A 1 -13.12 24.41 9.58
N SER A 2 -14.33 24.32 10.15
CA SER A 2 -15.61 24.43 9.42
C SER A 2 -15.77 25.67 8.52
N VAL A 3 -15.29 26.83 8.93
CA VAL A 3 -15.31 28.07 8.12
C VAL A 3 -14.40 27.94 6.87
N ARG A 4 -13.29 27.21 6.98
CA ARG A 4 -12.36 27.00 5.85
C ARG A 4 -12.82 25.90 4.92
N GLU A 5 -13.54 24.91 5.42
CA GLU A 5 -14.21 23.89 4.60
C GLU A 5 -15.25 24.53 3.69
N ASN A 6 -16.12 25.39 4.24
CA ASN A 6 -17.08 26.14 3.46
C ASN A 6 -16.42 27.04 2.41
N PHE A 7 -15.28 27.67 2.76
CA PHE A 7 -14.53 28.50 1.82
C PHE A 7 -13.88 27.68 0.70
N MET A 8 -13.36 26.47 1.01
CA MET A 8 -12.83 25.53 0.03
C MET A 8 -13.92 25.08 -0.96
N GLU A 9 -15.11 24.72 -0.45
CA GLU A 9 -16.25 24.34 -1.28
C GLU A 9 -16.71 25.47 -2.19
N GLN A 10 -16.76 26.70 -1.68
CA GLN A 10 -17.09 27.87 -2.45
C GLN A 10 -16.07 28.17 -3.56
N GLN A 11 -14.78 27.99 -3.27
CA GLN A 11 -13.72 28.12 -4.30
C GLN A 11 -13.81 27.02 -5.35
N SER A 12 -14.12 25.78 -4.97
CA SER A 12 -14.34 24.67 -5.88
C SER A 12 -15.54 24.91 -6.79
N SER A 13 -16.65 25.41 -6.23
CA SER A 13 -17.86 25.75 -6.99
C SER A 13 -17.63 26.88 -8.00
N ASN A 14 -16.74 27.81 -7.68
CA ASN A 14 -16.31 28.88 -8.57
C ASN A 14 -15.21 28.48 -9.55
N GLN A 15 -14.94 27.18 -9.71
CA GLN A 15 -13.89 26.60 -10.59
C GLN A 15 -12.47 27.08 -10.28
N ASN A 16 -12.23 27.64 -9.10
CA ASN A 16 -10.90 28.08 -8.66
C ASN A 16 -10.18 26.93 -7.94
N TYR A 17 -9.88 25.87 -8.69
CA TYR A 17 -9.35 24.60 -8.16
C TYR A 17 -7.97 24.72 -7.51
N GLU A 18 -7.14 25.67 -7.96
CA GLU A 18 -5.80 25.87 -7.35
C GLU A 18 -5.91 26.42 -5.93
N ASN A 19 -6.77 27.40 -5.70
CA ASN A 19 -7.01 27.94 -4.37
C ASN A 19 -7.79 26.98 -3.47
N ALA A 20 -8.73 26.21 -4.03
CA ALA A 20 -9.40 25.14 -3.31
C ALA A 20 -8.39 24.07 -2.84
N ALA A 21 -7.41 23.68 -3.68
CA ALA A 21 -6.35 22.75 -3.31
C ALA A 21 -5.45 23.30 -2.20
N LYS A 22 -5.03 24.57 -2.28
CA LYS A 22 -4.22 25.22 -1.23
C LYS A 22 -4.99 25.28 0.11
N THR A 23 -6.30 25.57 0.06
CA THR A 23 -7.16 25.63 1.25
C THR A 23 -7.33 24.22 1.84
N ARG A 24 -7.53 23.19 1.02
CA ARG A 24 -7.58 21.78 1.45
C ARG A 24 -6.29 21.38 2.17
N ASP A 25 -5.13 21.69 1.58
CA ASP A 25 -3.83 21.32 2.15
C ASP A 25 -3.58 22.05 3.49
N LEU A 26 -4.02 23.31 3.59
CA LEU A 26 -3.99 24.05 4.84
C LEU A 26 -4.92 23.45 5.90
N ILE A 27 -6.13 23.01 5.53
CA ILE A 27 -7.05 22.31 6.44
C ILE A 27 -6.37 21.04 6.96
N ARG A 28 -5.78 20.22 6.09
CA ARG A 28 -5.04 19.02 6.49
C ARG A 28 -3.89 19.30 7.46
N HIS A 29 -3.11 20.37 7.24
CA HIS A 29 -2.05 20.77 8.16
C HIS A 29 -2.60 21.20 9.53
N LEU A 30 -3.75 21.89 9.57
CA LEU A 30 -4.39 22.30 10.81
C LEU A 30 -5.00 21.11 11.57
N GLU A 31 -5.55 20.14 10.85
CA GLU A 31 -6.06 18.89 11.40
C GLU A 31 -4.92 18.04 12.00
N SER A 32 -3.85 17.85 11.25
CA SER A 32 -2.65 17.16 11.73
C SER A 32 -2.04 17.84 12.98
N ALA A 33 -1.97 19.18 13.00
CA ALA A 33 -1.50 19.92 14.16
C ALA A 33 -2.44 19.76 15.38
N ARG A 34 -3.76 19.70 15.16
CA ARG A 34 -4.75 19.44 16.21
C ARG A 34 -4.69 18.01 16.72
N GLU A 35 -4.53 17.02 15.84
CA GLU A 35 -4.35 15.61 16.20
C GLU A 35 -3.08 15.39 17.00
N SER A 36 -1.98 16.02 16.60
CA SER A 36 -0.72 16.01 17.38
C SER A 36 -0.88 16.61 18.78
N GLN A 37 -1.78 17.59 18.96
CA GLN A 37 -2.12 18.14 20.28
C GLN A 37 -2.96 17.17 21.14
N ILE A 38 -3.88 16.41 20.52
CA ILE A 38 -4.70 15.42 21.23
C ILE A 38 -3.84 14.23 21.70
N LEU A 39 -2.80 13.89 20.93
CA LEU A 39 -1.86 12.82 21.28
C LEU A 39 -0.84 13.22 22.36
N MET A 40 -0.79 14.49 22.79
CA MET A 40 0.04 14.89 23.92
C MET A 40 -0.59 14.40 25.24
N THR A 41 0.11 13.55 25.95
CA THR A 41 -0.30 13.12 27.29
C THR A 41 0.21 14.13 28.33
N SER A 42 -0.61 14.42 29.35
CA SER A 42 -0.20 15.27 30.49
C SER A 42 0.99 14.66 31.26
N ASP A 43 1.16 13.34 31.18
CA ASP A 43 2.23 12.60 31.81
C ASP A 43 3.34 12.28 30.78
N LYS A 44 4.60 12.28 31.24
CA LYS A 44 5.80 12.03 30.41
C LYS A 44 5.93 10.56 30.01
N HIS A 45 4.87 9.95 29.46
CA HIS A 45 4.91 8.57 29.00
C HIS A 45 5.64 8.44 27.66
N SER A 46 6.36 7.33 27.52
CA SER A 46 6.92 6.87 26.25
C SER A 46 6.18 5.61 25.82
N VAL A 47 5.54 5.65 24.64
CA VAL A 47 4.69 4.57 24.16
C VAL A 47 4.67 4.56 22.62
N ASP A 48 4.67 3.38 22.06
CA ASP A 48 4.43 3.18 20.62
C ASP A 48 2.99 2.71 20.43
N VAL A 49 2.22 3.44 19.66
CA VAL A 49 0.80 3.17 19.45
C VAL A 49 0.60 2.76 18.02
N ILE A 50 -0.05 1.62 17.80
CA ILE A 50 -0.28 1.07 16.46
C ILE A 50 -1.76 0.70 16.35
N ALA A 51 -2.48 1.37 15.49
CA ALA A 51 -3.84 1.02 15.10
C ALA A 51 -3.83 0.24 13.79
N ILE A 52 -4.38 -0.96 13.82
CA ILE A 52 -4.46 -1.87 12.67
C ILE A 52 -5.90 -1.93 12.21
N ASN A 53 -6.13 -1.74 10.93
CA ASN A 53 -7.42 -1.84 10.27
C ASN A 53 -7.34 -2.88 9.15
N ILE A 54 -8.04 -4.01 9.34
CA ILE A 54 -8.05 -5.13 8.40
C ILE A 54 -9.20 -4.93 7.42
N GLY A 55 -8.89 -4.75 6.16
CA GLY A 55 -9.86 -4.68 5.06
C GLY A 55 -9.99 -6.01 4.32
N LYS A 56 -10.87 -6.05 3.32
CA LYS A 56 -11.03 -7.21 2.44
C LYS A 56 -9.79 -7.47 1.57
N PHE A 57 -9.05 -6.42 1.22
CA PHE A 57 -7.95 -6.46 0.24
C PHE A 57 -6.66 -5.86 0.78
N ASP A 58 -6.69 -5.23 1.94
CA ASP A 58 -5.54 -4.54 2.52
C ASP A 58 -5.58 -4.57 4.05
N VAL A 59 -4.41 -4.43 4.63
CA VAL A 59 -4.20 -4.15 6.05
C VAL A 59 -3.53 -2.78 6.13
N ILE A 60 -4.17 -1.88 6.85
CA ILE A 60 -3.66 -0.52 7.07
C ILE A 60 -3.27 -0.38 8.52
N ALA A 61 -2.09 0.17 8.77
CA ALA A 61 -1.64 0.54 10.10
C ALA A 61 -1.32 2.03 10.17
N SER A 62 -1.89 2.69 11.17
CA SER A 62 -1.49 4.04 11.60
C SER A 62 -0.72 3.92 12.91
N CYS A 63 0.46 4.53 12.95
CA CYS A 63 1.37 4.41 14.09
C CYS A 63 1.80 5.78 14.57
N ALA A 64 1.81 5.98 15.89
CA ALA A 64 2.40 7.15 16.54
C ALA A 64 3.47 6.71 17.52
N ILE A 65 4.64 7.34 17.42
CA ILE A 65 5.78 7.16 18.30
C ILE A 65 5.76 8.31 19.29
N ILE A 66 5.47 8.02 20.56
CA ILE A 66 5.35 9.01 21.63
C ILE A 66 6.52 8.84 22.58
N ARG A 67 7.23 9.94 22.83
CA ARG A 67 8.35 10.00 23.80
C ARG A 67 8.15 11.19 24.73
N ASN A 68 8.23 10.94 26.04
CA ASN A 68 8.01 11.98 27.06
C ASN A 68 6.70 12.77 26.86
N GLY A 69 5.63 12.08 26.47
CA GLY A 69 4.31 12.67 26.24
C GLY A 69 4.17 13.46 24.93
N ARG A 70 5.16 13.42 24.04
CA ARG A 70 5.12 14.11 22.73
C ARG A 70 5.22 13.13 21.57
N VAL A 71 4.49 13.38 20.52
CA VAL A 71 4.63 12.63 19.26
C VAL A 71 5.96 13.04 18.61
N VAL A 72 6.86 12.09 18.45
CA VAL A 72 8.16 12.28 17.80
C VAL A 72 8.21 11.67 16.41
N GLY A 73 7.23 10.85 16.06
CA GLY A 73 7.13 10.26 14.72
C GLY A 73 5.75 9.66 14.48
N GLU A 74 5.36 9.66 13.23
CA GLU A 74 4.16 8.99 12.73
C GLU A 74 4.53 8.13 11.52
N LYS A 75 3.87 6.99 11.38
CA LYS A 75 4.00 6.12 10.21
C LYS A 75 2.62 5.64 9.77
N LYS A 76 2.40 5.63 8.48
CA LYS A 76 1.20 5.06 7.86
C LYS A 76 1.65 4.00 6.86
N ILE A 77 1.20 2.77 7.08
CA ILE A 77 1.64 1.61 6.30
C ILE A 77 0.40 0.93 5.73
N LYS A 78 0.45 0.60 4.44
CA LYS A 78 -0.54 -0.21 3.76
C LYS A 78 0.13 -1.45 3.21
N ILE A 79 -0.44 -2.61 3.52
CA ILE A 79 -0.03 -3.91 3.01
C ILE A 79 -1.20 -4.50 2.22
N GLU A 80 -0.92 -5.10 1.07
CA GLU A 80 -1.88 -5.87 0.28
C GLU A 80 -1.46 -7.36 0.36
N PRO A 81 -2.06 -8.14 1.28
CA PRO A 81 -1.75 -9.55 1.42
C PRO A 81 -2.05 -10.31 0.13
N LEU A 82 -1.19 -11.26 -0.25
CA LEU A 82 -1.40 -12.12 -1.41
C LEU A 82 -2.51 -13.15 -1.13
N GLU A 83 -2.56 -13.66 0.10
CA GLU A 83 -3.56 -14.64 0.57
C GLU A 83 -4.23 -14.18 1.87
N PRO A 84 -5.55 -14.30 1.99
CA PRO A 84 -6.25 -13.94 3.24
C PRO A 84 -5.85 -14.77 4.47
N SER A 85 -5.34 -15.99 4.25
CA SER A 85 -4.86 -16.89 5.32
C SER A 85 -3.63 -16.35 6.06
N ASP A 86 -2.88 -15.44 5.46
CA ASP A 86 -1.59 -14.98 5.96
C ASP A 86 -1.68 -13.68 6.77
N ILE A 87 -2.89 -13.14 6.98
CA ILE A 87 -3.09 -11.82 7.62
C ILE A 87 -2.40 -11.72 8.98
N GLU A 88 -2.49 -12.75 9.84
CA GLU A 88 -1.84 -12.74 11.16
C GLU A 88 -0.31 -12.70 11.06
N SER A 89 0.27 -13.37 10.07
CA SER A 89 1.70 -13.32 9.79
C SER A 89 2.12 -11.91 9.36
N TYR A 90 1.38 -11.30 8.43
CA TYR A 90 1.63 -9.92 7.99
C TYR A 90 1.50 -8.90 9.11
N ILE A 91 0.53 -9.07 10.01
CA ILE A 91 0.37 -8.20 11.19
C ILE A 91 1.59 -8.33 12.11
N SER A 92 2.07 -9.53 12.35
CA SER A 92 3.24 -9.79 13.18
C SER A 92 4.51 -9.15 12.58
N GLU A 93 4.73 -9.32 11.28
CA GLU A 93 5.83 -8.69 10.55
C GLU A 93 5.73 -7.16 10.57
N LEU A 94 4.54 -6.62 10.39
CA LEU A 94 4.27 -5.19 10.43
C LEU A 94 4.64 -4.61 11.79
N ILE A 95 4.19 -5.21 12.89
CA ILE A 95 4.53 -4.78 14.25
C ILE A 95 6.06 -4.78 14.44
N LEU A 96 6.72 -5.88 14.03
CA LEU A 96 8.16 -5.99 14.14
C LEU A 96 8.90 -4.95 13.29
N SER A 97 8.39 -4.60 12.11
CA SER A 97 8.98 -3.58 11.24
C SER A 97 8.87 -2.16 11.79
N ILE A 98 7.79 -1.88 12.52
CA ILE A 98 7.54 -0.57 13.13
C ILE A 98 8.40 -0.36 14.36
N VAL A 99 8.48 -1.38 15.21
CA VAL A 99 9.00 -1.28 16.59
C VAL A 99 10.43 -1.80 16.73
N SER A 100 11.08 -2.22 15.64
CA SER A 100 12.39 -2.88 15.72
C SER A 100 13.59 -1.94 15.83
N ASN A 101 13.41 -0.67 16.17
CA ASN A 101 14.48 0.30 16.35
C ASN A 101 14.93 0.38 17.81
N GLU A 102 16.20 0.71 18.07
CA GLU A 102 16.78 0.87 19.41
C GLU A 102 16.03 1.88 20.30
N ASP A 103 15.31 2.82 19.66
CA ASP A 103 14.54 3.87 20.34
C ASP A 103 13.07 3.47 20.64
N SER A 104 12.71 2.18 20.50
CA SER A 104 11.35 1.71 20.76
C SER A 104 10.97 1.83 22.23
N ALA A 105 9.68 2.11 22.50
CA ALA A 105 9.15 2.20 23.84
C ALA A 105 9.06 0.81 24.50
N GLU A 106 9.06 0.81 25.84
CA GLU A 106 8.79 -0.39 26.64
C GLU A 106 7.33 -0.82 26.58
N LEU A 107 6.44 0.10 26.21
CA LEU A 107 5.02 -0.12 26.08
C LEU A 107 4.56 0.07 24.63
N ILE A 108 3.84 -0.92 24.11
CA ILE A 108 3.21 -0.88 22.79
C ILE A 108 1.71 -1.05 22.97
N LEU A 109 0.92 -0.15 22.37
CA LEU A 109 -0.53 -0.23 22.38
C LEU A 109 -1.02 -0.69 21.02
N LEU A 110 -1.87 -1.72 21.01
CA LEU A 110 -2.52 -2.27 19.82
C LEU A 110 -4.03 -2.32 20.00
N ASN A 111 -4.78 -2.15 18.91
CA ASN A 111 -6.23 -2.39 18.87
C ASN A 111 -6.62 -3.81 18.44
N HIS A 112 -5.64 -4.61 17.98
CA HIS A 112 -5.84 -5.97 17.49
C HIS A 112 -5.07 -6.96 18.35
N GLU A 113 -5.75 -8.03 18.83
CA GLU A 113 -5.09 -9.10 19.57
C GLU A 113 -4.28 -9.98 18.60
N VAL A 114 -3.01 -10.21 18.91
CA VAL A 114 -2.11 -11.01 18.09
C VAL A 114 -1.86 -12.38 18.76
N GLN A 115 -1.94 -13.45 17.99
CA GLN A 115 -1.79 -14.82 18.49
C GLN A 115 -0.42 -15.05 19.13
N ASN A 116 0.65 -14.53 18.52
CA ASN A 116 2.04 -14.73 18.94
C ASN A 116 2.58 -13.57 19.80
N LYS A 117 1.71 -12.94 20.62
CA LYS A 117 2.06 -11.79 21.46
C LYS A 117 3.38 -11.98 22.23
N LYS A 118 3.52 -13.09 22.97
CA LYS A 118 4.70 -13.38 23.80
C LYS A 118 6.00 -13.51 22.99
N GLU A 119 5.90 -14.06 21.79
CA GLU A 119 7.04 -14.20 20.87
C GLU A 119 7.47 -12.84 20.33
N ILE A 120 6.50 -12.01 19.92
CA ILE A 120 6.74 -10.65 19.45
C ILE A 120 7.38 -9.81 20.56
N GLU A 121 6.84 -9.83 21.78
CA GLU A 121 7.41 -9.15 22.95
C GLU A 121 8.86 -9.60 23.21
N LYS A 122 9.14 -10.90 23.10
CA LYS A 122 10.49 -11.45 23.28
C LYS A 122 11.46 -11.00 22.20
N ILE A 123 11.03 -11.00 20.94
CA ILE A 123 11.86 -10.55 19.81
C ILE A 123 12.20 -9.07 19.95
N ILE A 124 11.19 -8.23 20.24
CA ILE A 124 11.39 -6.79 20.42
C ILE A 124 12.30 -6.53 21.62
N SER A 125 12.01 -7.15 22.77
CA SER A 125 12.82 -6.99 23.98
C SER A 125 14.28 -7.38 23.76
N LYS A 126 14.56 -8.41 22.96
CA LYS A 126 15.93 -8.82 22.61
C LYS A 126 16.62 -7.79 21.71
N LYS A 127 15.89 -7.20 20.76
CA LYS A 127 16.43 -6.18 19.84
C LYS A 127 16.69 -4.84 20.53
N THR A 128 15.77 -4.41 21.38
CA THR A 128 15.82 -3.10 22.03
C THR A 128 16.59 -3.10 23.36
N GLN A 129 16.95 -4.30 23.84
CA GLN A 129 17.56 -4.52 25.18
C GLN A 129 16.70 -3.96 26.32
N LYS A 130 15.40 -3.77 26.09
CA LYS A 130 14.41 -3.29 27.06
C LYS A 130 13.26 -4.29 27.16
N LYS A 131 12.68 -4.43 28.35
CA LYS A 131 11.49 -5.27 28.51
C LYS A 131 10.31 -4.59 27.83
N THR A 132 9.83 -5.17 26.73
CA THR A 132 8.68 -4.65 25.97
C THR A 132 7.41 -5.39 26.35
N VAL A 133 6.32 -4.66 26.53
CA VAL A 133 4.99 -5.17 26.83
C VAL A 133 4.00 -4.64 25.79
N ILE A 134 3.16 -5.52 25.26
CA ILE A 134 2.07 -5.18 24.36
C ILE A 134 0.76 -5.16 25.16
N GLU A 135 -0.01 -4.09 25.04
CA GLU A 135 -1.32 -3.95 25.68
C GLU A 135 -2.42 -3.67 24.65
N PHE A 136 -3.65 -4.10 24.99
CA PHE A 136 -4.86 -3.89 24.19
C PHE A 136 -5.87 -3.03 24.97
N PRO A 137 -5.62 -1.74 25.16
CA PRO A 137 -6.44 -0.90 26.01
C PRO A 137 -7.77 -0.55 25.33
N LYS A 138 -8.86 -0.58 26.13
CA LYS A 138 -10.21 -0.18 25.68
C LYS A 138 -10.69 1.11 26.34
N LYS A 139 -10.02 1.58 27.41
CA LYS A 139 -10.46 2.73 28.23
C LYS A 139 -9.27 3.52 28.75
N GLY A 140 -9.55 4.73 29.26
CA GLY A 140 -8.55 5.65 29.79
C GLY A 140 -7.67 6.26 28.68
N TRP A 141 -6.64 7.03 29.07
CA TRP A 141 -5.77 7.74 28.14
C TRP A 141 -5.14 6.84 27.06
N LYS A 142 -4.79 5.60 27.39
CA LYS A 142 -4.24 4.64 26.44
C LYS A 142 -5.27 4.28 25.36
N GLY A 143 -6.53 4.05 25.77
CA GLY A 143 -7.63 3.78 24.87
C GLY A 143 -8.01 4.99 24.00
N GLU A 144 -7.95 6.20 24.55
CA GLU A 144 -8.25 7.43 23.81
C GLU A 144 -7.22 7.70 22.71
N ILE A 145 -5.92 7.58 23.01
CA ILE A 145 -4.86 7.71 22.02
C ILE A 145 -5.02 6.65 20.92
N LEU A 146 -5.23 5.40 21.31
CA LEU A 146 -5.40 4.31 20.37
C LEU A 146 -6.63 4.54 19.47
N ASN A 147 -7.73 5.04 20.02
CA ASN A 147 -8.94 5.34 19.27
C ASN A 147 -8.74 6.46 18.23
N THR A 148 -7.92 7.46 18.53
CA THR A 148 -7.56 8.50 17.58
C THR A 148 -6.87 7.89 16.34
N LEU A 149 -5.92 6.97 16.55
CA LEU A 149 -5.24 6.29 15.45
C LEU A 149 -6.12 5.28 14.72
N ILE A 150 -7.12 4.69 15.39
CA ILE A 150 -8.12 3.84 14.74
C ILE A 150 -8.91 4.67 13.73
N ILE A 151 -9.39 5.85 14.12
CA ILE A 151 -10.12 6.76 13.23
C ILE A 151 -9.26 7.15 12.01
N ASP A 152 -7.98 7.48 12.24
CA ASP A 152 -7.04 7.81 11.16
C ASP A 152 -6.83 6.63 10.20
N SER A 153 -6.68 5.42 10.72
CA SER A 153 -6.55 4.20 9.91
C SER A 153 -7.82 3.87 9.11
N GLU A 154 -8.98 4.16 9.66
CA GLU A 154 -10.28 4.00 8.98
C GLU A 154 -10.44 4.99 7.83
N GLU A 155 -10.06 6.24 8.02
CA GLU A 155 -10.08 7.24 6.95
C GLU A 155 -9.10 6.88 5.82
N MET A 156 -7.88 6.46 6.15
CA MET A 156 -6.95 5.92 5.16
C MET A 156 -7.56 4.77 4.34
N ARG A 157 -8.23 3.83 5.01
CA ARG A 157 -8.89 2.72 4.35
C ARG A 157 -10.02 3.19 3.43
N ARG A 158 -10.81 4.17 3.88
CA ARG A 158 -11.87 4.78 3.07
C ARG A 158 -11.31 5.40 1.79
N VAL A 159 -10.25 6.20 1.91
CA VAL A 159 -9.56 6.81 0.76
C VAL A 159 -8.98 5.73 -0.17
N SER A 160 -8.34 4.69 0.39
CA SER A 160 -7.80 3.57 -0.38
C SER A 160 -8.89 2.83 -1.17
N ASN A 161 -10.04 2.58 -0.56
CA ASN A 161 -11.17 1.93 -1.22
C ASN A 161 -11.79 2.79 -2.33
N LEU A 162 -11.92 4.10 -2.12
CA LEU A 162 -12.39 5.02 -3.16
C LEU A 162 -11.44 5.02 -4.36
N LYS A 163 -10.15 5.16 -4.11
CA LYS A 163 -9.12 5.10 -5.15
C LYS A 163 -9.17 3.79 -5.93
N ARG A 164 -9.29 2.66 -5.25
CA ARG A 164 -9.39 1.33 -5.89
C ARG A 164 -10.63 1.20 -6.78
N ARG A 165 -11.77 1.74 -6.36
CA ARG A 165 -13.00 1.77 -7.19
C ARG A 165 -12.79 2.60 -8.45
N THR A 166 -12.27 3.82 -8.30
CA THR A 166 -11.95 4.69 -9.45
C THR A 166 -10.94 4.04 -10.39
N ASP A 167 -9.90 3.40 -9.88
CA ASP A 167 -8.90 2.69 -10.68
C ASP A 167 -9.52 1.51 -11.45
N LEU A 168 -10.47 0.80 -10.86
CA LEU A 168 -11.19 -0.30 -11.52
C LEU A 168 -12.10 0.21 -12.65
N GLU A 169 -12.89 1.24 -12.37
CA GLU A 169 -13.75 1.88 -13.37
C GLU A 169 -12.92 2.40 -14.54
N PHE A 170 -11.83 3.12 -14.26
CA PHE A 170 -10.93 3.64 -15.28
C PHE A 170 -10.32 2.53 -16.15
N ARG A 171 -9.89 1.42 -15.55
CA ARG A 171 -9.34 0.27 -16.28
C ARG A 171 -10.37 -0.39 -17.18
N THR A 172 -11.59 -0.60 -16.67
CA THR A 172 -12.69 -1.17 -17.43
C THR A 172 -12.99 -0.32 -18.66
N LEU A 173 -13.18 0.99 -18.49
CA LEU A 173 -13.41 1.93 -19.58
C LEU A 173 -12.26 1.93 -20.60
N SER A 174 -11.01 1.85 -20.14
CA SER A 174 -9.85 1.81 -21.04
C SER A 174 -9.81 0.54 -21.88
N LEU A 175 -10.14 -0.61 -21.31
CA LEU A 175 -10.22 -1.88 -22.04
C LEU A 175 -11.39 -1.91 -23.04
N GLU A 176 -12.53 -1.32 -22.70
CA GLU A 176 -13.66 -1.14 -23.60
C GLU A 176 -13.31 -0.21 -24.78
N GLN A 177 -12.64 0.90 -24.53
CA GLN A 177 -12.15 1.80 -25.58
C GLN A 177 -11.15 1.08 -26.51
N LEU A 178 -10.23 0.29 -25.96
CA LEU A 178 -9.29 -0.51 -26.75
C LEU A 178 -10.02 -1.54 -27.62
N MET A 179 -11.00 -2.24 -27.05
CA MET A 179 -11.85 -3.18 -27.79
C MET A 179 -12.50 -2.49 -28.99
N ASN A 180 -13.12 -1.32 -28.77
CA ASN A 180 -13.78 -0.57 -29.83
C ASN A 180 -12.80 -0.05 -30.88
N TYR A 181 -11.66 0.49 -30.46
CA TYR A 181 -10.63 1.02 -31.37
C TYR A 181 -10.04 -0.05 -32.27
N LEU A 182 -9.82 -1.26 -31.75
CA LEU A 182 -9.28 -2.40 -32.48
C LEU A 182 -10.37 -3.28 -33.16
N SER A 183 -11.65 -2.92 -32.97
CA SER A 183 -12.79 -3.71 -33.47
C SER A 183 -12.75 -5.17 -33.00
N LEU A 184 -12.38 -5.40 -31.75
CA LEU A 184 -12.34 -6.74 -31.19
C LEU A 184 -13.74 -7.23 -30.81
N PRO A 185 -14.02 -8.53 -30.93
CA PRO A 185 -15.33 -9.10 -30.60
C PRO A 185 -15.62 -9.10 -29.08
N ASN A 186 -14.57 -9.06 -28.25
CA ASN A 186 -14.67 -9.09 -26.79
C ASN A 186 -13.62 -8.17 -26.17
N ILE A 187 -13.85 -7.78 -24.89
CA ILE A 187 -12.90 -7.01 -24.11
C ILE A 187 -11.59 -7.81 -23.95
N PRO A 188 -10.43 -7.22 -24.27
CA PRO A 188 -9.14 -7.89 -24.18
C PRO A 188 -8.65 -7.92 -22.72
N TYR A 189 -9.18 -8.85 -21.91
CA TYR A 189 -8.77 -9.02 -20.51
C TYR A 189 -7.30 -9.41 -20.35
N ARG A 190 -6.73 -10.07 -21.38
CA ARG A 190 -5.32 -10.45 -21.41
C ARG A 190 -4.67 -9.90 -22.67
N ILE A 191 -3.57 -9.18 -22.46
CA ILE A 191 -2.74 -8.60 -23.51
C ILE A 191 -1.30 -9.05 -23.27
N GLU A 192 -0.67 -9.58 -24.31
CA GLU A 192 0.74 -9.98 -24.26
C GLU A 192 1.56 -9.11 -25.20
N GLY A 193 2.60 -8.48 -24.71
CA GLY A 193 3.55 -7.71 -25.49
C GLY A 193 4.87 -8.47 -25.64
N TYR A 194 5.45 -8.44 -26.84
CA TYR A 194 6.69 -9.14 -27.16
C TYR A 194 7.73 -8.18 -27.69
N ASP A 195 8.98 -8.37 -27.26
CA ASP A 195 10.13 -7.62 -27.73
C ASP A 195 11.32 -8.55 -27.94
N ILE A 196 12.13 -8.30 -28.98
CA ILE A 196 13.35 -9.05 -29.26
C ILE A 196 14.55 -8.16 -28.97
N SER A 197 15.39 -8.64 -28.09
CA SER A 197 16.65 -7.98 -27.70
C SER A 197 17.86 -8.80 -28.14
N ASN A 198 18.81 -8.15 -28.77
CA ASN A 198 20.07 -8.73 -29.20
C ASN A 198 21.16 -8.43 -28.17
N MET A 199 21.62 -9.45 -27.47
CA MET A 199 22.77 -9.34 -26.53
C MET A 199 24.03 -9.90 -27.20
N GLY A 200 24.62 -9.13 -28.15
CA GLY A 200 25.80 -9.58 -28.93
C GLY A 200 25.43 -10.50 -30.10
N GLU A 201 26.48 -11.02 -30.79
CA GLU A 201 26.28 -11.79 -32.06
C GLU A 201 25.62 -13.16 -31.89
N SER A 202 25.59 -13.74 -30.68
CA SER A 202 25.16 -15.12 -30.46
C SER A 202 23.99 -15.31 -29.51
N ASN A 203 23.61 -14.29 -28.71
CA ASN A 203 22.57 -14.45 -27.67
C ASN A 203 21.38 -13.55 -27.95
N ARG A 204 20.34 -14.11 -28.55
CA ARG A 204 19.06 -13.42 -28.73
C ARG A 204 18.04 -13.89 -27.73
N VAL A 205 17.32 -12.92 -27.23
CA VAL A 205 16.31 -13.13 -26.20
C VAL A 205 15.02 -12.43 -26.60
N GLY A 206 13.93 -13.19 -26.62
CA GLY A 206 12.59 -12.60 -26.67
C GLY A 206 12.05 -12.42 -25.28
N SER A 207 11.55 -11.24 -24.97
CA SER A 207 10.82 -10.96 -23.73
C SER A 207 9.31 -10.96 -24.00
N MET A 208 8.53 -11.46 -23.05
CA MET A 208 7.09 -11.40 -23.03
C MET A 208 6.65 -10.71 -21.75
N VAL A 209 5.89 -9.65 -21.88
CA VAL A 209 5.21 -8.98 -20.78
C VAL A 209 3.71 -9.25 -20.85
N VAL A 210 3.08 -9.36 -19.70
CA VAL A 210 1.66 -9.71 -19.61
C VAL A 210 0.90 -8.65 -18.83
N MET A 211 -0.21 -8.21 -19.43
CA MET A 211 -1.25 -7.42 -18.78
C MET A 211 -2.51 -8.28 -18.66
N GLU A 212 -3.08 -8.36 -17.46
CA GLU A 212 -4.40 -8.95 -17.23
C GLU A 212 -5.26 -7.95 -16.46
N ASP A 213 -6.50 -7.79 -16.91
CA ASP A 213 -7.48 -6.88 -16.32
C ASP A 213 -6.94 -5.45 -16.17
N GLY A 214 -6.20 -4.98 -17.18
CA GLY A 214 -5.59 -3.65 -17.21
C GLY A 214 -4.40 -3.48 -16.24
N LEU A 215 -3.87 -4.55 -15.65
CA LEU A 215 -2.73 -4.54 -14.73
C LEU A 215 -1.56 -5.36 -15.28
N ILE A 216 -0.36 -4.81 -15.18
CA ILE A 216 0.87 -5.55 -15.51
C ILE A 216 1.06 -6.68 -14.48
N ARG A 217 1.20 -7.91 -14.98
CA ARG A 217 1.43 -9.13 -14.20
C ARG A 217 2.87 -9.60 -14.34
N THR A 218 3.77 -9.02 -13.59
CA THR A 218 5.21 -9.33 -13.67
C THR A 218 5.51 -10.81 -13.42
N ALA A 219 4.76 -11.49 -12.56
CA ALA A 219 4.90 -12.93 -12.30
C ALA A 219 4.61 -13.81 -13.54
N LEU A 220 3.87 -13.28 -14.52
CA LEU A 220 3.54 -13.97 -15.76
C LEU A 220 4.51 -13.64 -16.90
N ASN A 221 5.42 -12.72 -16.72
CA ASN A 221 6.42 -12.38 -17.72
C ASN A 221 7.34 -13.58 -18.01
N ARG A 222 7.82 -13.70 -19.24
CA ARG A 222 8.66 -14.82 -19.67
C ARG A 222 9.82 -14.30 -20.52
N ILE A 223 10.91 -15.05 -20.47
CA ILE A 223 12.07 -14.88 -21.33
C ILE A 223 12.21 -16.11 -22.21
N PHE A 224 12.39 -15.90 -23.50
CA PHE A 224 12.58 -16.94 -24.50
C PHE A 224 13.97 -16.79 -25.10
N HIS A 225 14.82 -17.76 -24.90
CA HIS A 225 16.07 -17.86 -25.66
C HIS A 225 15.75 -18.38 -27.06
N ILE A 226 16.16 -17.66 -28.11
CA ILE A 226 16.00 -18.06 -29.51
C ILE A 226 16.96 -19.21 -29.80
N LYS A 227 16.45 -20.28 -30.40
CA LYS A 227 17.19 -21.54 -30.61
C LYS A 227 17.30 -21.98 -32.04
N THR A 228 16.34 -21.62 -32.89
CA THR A 228 16.21 -22.21 -34.22
C THR A 228 16.98 -21.47 -35.30
N PHE A 229 17.59 -20.33 -34.95
CA PHE A 229 18.13 -19.46 -35.98
C PHE A 229 19.36 -18.67 -35.50
N SER A 230 20.41 -18.67 -36.31
CA SER A 230 21.65 -17.90 -36.10
C SER A 230 21.80 -16.85 -37.18
N GLY A 231 21.13 -15.70 -37.04
CA GLY A 231 21.15 -14.58 -37.99
C GLY A 231 20.44 -13.38 -37.44
N GLN A 232 20.53 -12.19 -38.09
CA GLN A 232 19.87 -10.98 -37.60
C GLN A 232 18.51 -10.81 -38.26
N ASP A 233 17.51 -11.61 -37.86
CA ASP A 233 16.14 -11.55 -38.38
C ASP A 233 15.18 -11.55 -37.19
N ASP A 234 14.66 -10.37 -36.87
CA ASP A 234 13.74 -10.18 -35.74
C ASP A 234 12.37 -10.81 -36.02
N PHE A 235 11.95 -10.88 -37.30
CA PHE A 235 10.69 -11.52 -37.70
C PHE A 235 10.70 -13.02 -37.39
N LYS A 236 11.77 -13.73 -37.75
CA LYS A 236 11.91 -15.14 -37.41
C LYS A 236 12.05 -15.38 -35.89
N SER A 237 12.68 -14.46 -35.20
CA SER A 237 12.79 -14.51 -33.75
C SER A 237 11.42 -14.38 -33.07
N ILE A 238 10.61 -13.42 -33.50
CA ILE A 238 9.23 -13.24 -33.02
C ILE A 238 8.38 -14.46 -33.39
N GLU A 239 8.49 -14.97 -34.61
CA GLU A 239 7.77 -16.18 -35.07
C GLU A 239 8.05 -17.37 -34.15
N GLU A 240 9.35 -17.63 -33.82
CA GLU A 240 9.72 -18.70 -32.88
C GLU A 240 9.09 -18.50 -31.51
N VAL A 241 9.15 -17.28 -30.96
CA VAL A 241 8.60 -16.97 -29.64
C VAL A 241 7.10 -17.19 -29.62
N LEU A 242 6.37 -16.64 -30.60
CA LEU A 242 4.92 -16.78 -30.70
C LEU A 242 4.51 -18.24 -30.91
N PHE A 243 5.17 -18.99 -31.79
CA PHE A 243 4.91 -20.41 -31.98
C PHE A 243 5.05 -21.21 -30.70
N ARG A 244 6.15 -20.99 -29.95
CA ARG A 244 6.40 -21.66 -28.65
C ARG A 244 5.40 -21.25 -27.58
N ARG A 245 4.91 -20.03 -27.61
CA ARG A 245 3.91 -19.53 -26.67
C ARG A 245 2.54 -20.12 -26.96
N LEU A 246 2.08 -20.05 -28.21
CA LEU A 246 0.77 -20.56 -28.65
C LEU A 246 0.65 -22.08 -28.53
N LYS A 247 1.75 -22.83 -28.70
CA LYS A 247 1.74 -24.27 -28.48
C LYS A 247 1.51 -24.67 -27.02
N ARG A 248 1.60 -23.72 -26.07
CA ARG A 248 1.43 -23.95 -24.63
C ARG A 248 0.12 -23.35 -24.07
N LEU A 249 -0.70 -22.78 -24.93
CA LEU A 249 -2.08 -22.37 -24.61
C LEU A 249 -3.03 -23.56 -24.74
#